data_25f349256d593b1155b4c58970a3a42f
#
_entry.id   25f349256d593b1155b4c58970a3a42f
#
_cell.length_a   1.000
_cell.length_b   1.000
_cell.length_c   1.000
_cell.angle_alpha   90.00
_cell.angle_beta   90.00
_cell.angle_gamma   90.00
#
_symmetry.space_group_name_H-M   'P 1'
#
loop_
_entity.id
_entity.type
_entity.pdbx_description
1 polymer ?
#
loop_
_entity_poly.entity_id
_entity_poly.type
_entity_poly.pdbx_seq_one_letter_code
_entity_poly.pdbx_strand_id
1 'polypeptide(L)'
;MENRSKSWYDDTRVEKSQIDRACTRKFEFRIKKRKAKVLDMRVGMGYDVHRLVEGRKLILGGVEIPYEKGLLGHSDADVLLHAIMDALLGAAALGDIGQHFPDTDPAYKGASSIELLKRVGELLEENCYYISNIDATVIAQRPKLAGYREQMRANIAEALHLELDQVNIKATTEEGLGFTGTGEGISSQAVCLIDKPEFYMDGTIGCGGCGGCKN
;
A
#
# COMPACT_ATOMS: atom_id res chain seq x y z
N MET A 1 51.64 17.73 -27.88
CA MET A 1 51.06 17.29 -26.62
C MET A 1 49.61 16.88 -26.88
N GLU A 2 49.41 15.60 -27.21
CA GLU A 2 48.10 15.03 -27.53
C GLU A 2 47.48 14.44 -26.26
N ASN A 3 46.35 14.95 -25.90
CA ASN A 3 45.58 14.52 -24.73
C ASN A 3 44.62 13.40 -25.16
N ARG A 4 44.99 12.13 -24.90
CA ARG A 4 44.08 10.98 -25.14
C ARG A 4 43.17 10.79 -23.95
N SER A 5 41.91 11.22 -24.06
CA SER A 5 40.83 10.81 -23.20
C SER A 5 40.48 9.36 -23.43
N LYS A 6 40.80 8.45 -22.51
CA LYS A 6 40.35 7.05 -22.55
C LYS A 6 38.86 7.00 -22.19
N SER A 7 38.06 6.59 -23.15
CA SER A 7 36.66 6.23 -22.97
C SER A 7 36.53 4.94 -22.14
N TRP A 8 35.78 4.99 -21.04
CA TRP A 8 35.47 3.87 -20.14
C TRP A 8 34.29 2.99 -20.62
N TYR A 9 34.01 2.92 -21.92
CA TYR A 9 32.84 2.26 -22.50
C TYR A 9 33.21 1.22 -23.55
N ASP A 10 34.05 0.22 -23.22
CA ASP A 10 34.21 -0.88 -24.19
C ASP A 10 34.74 -2.20 -23.58
N ASP A 11 34.04 -2.76 -22.58
CA ASP A 11 34.33 -4.15 -22.18
C ASP A 11 33.12 -4.94 -21.60
N THR A 12 31.90 -4.66 -22.06
CA THR A 12 30.68 -5.38 -21.58
C THR A 12 29.87 -6.04 -22.69
N ARG A 13 30.44 -6.27 -23.88
CA ARG A 13 29.70 -6.84 -25.03
C ARG A 13 29.45 -8.34 -24.99
N VAL A 14 30.17 -9.11 -24.18
CA VAL A 14 30.07 -10.58 -24.23
C VAL A 14 29.01 -11.14 -23.24
N GLU A 15 28.78 -10.50 -22.12
CA GLU A 15 27.81 -11.01 -21.13
C GLU A 15 26.34 -10.63 -21.41
N LYS A 16 26.08 -9.51 -22.08
CA LYS A 16 24.72 -9.08 -22.44
C LYS A 16 23.97 -10.09 -23.33
N SER A 17 24.67 -10.76 -24.24
CA SER A 17 24.03 -11.68 -25.19
C SER A 17 23.54 -12.99 -24.55
N GLN A 18 24.11 -13.43 -23.45
CA GLN A 18 23.69 -14.66 -22.74
C GLN A 18 22.59 -14.37 -21.74
N ILE A 19 22.63 -13.22 -21.05
CA ILE A 19 21.60 -12.79 -20.12
C ILE A 19 20.30 -12.48 -20.85
N ASP A 20 20.36 -11.78 -21.98
CA ASP A 20 19.20 -11.49 -22.83
C ASP A 20 18.52 -12.74 -23.36
N ARG A 21 19.27 -13.78 -23.80
CA ARG A 21 18.68 -15.02 -24.30
C ARG A 21 18.00 -15.85 -23.21
N ALA A 22 18.54 -15.85 -21.98
CA ALA A 22 17.93 -16.55 -20.86
C ALA A 22 16.69 -15.81 -20.33
N CYS A 23 16.71 -14.49 -20.29
CA CYS A 23 15.59 -13.66 -19.92
C CYS A 23 14.47 -13.73 -20.97
N THR A 24 14.80 -13.63 -22.25
CA THR A 24 13.83 -13.72 -23.36
C THR A 24 13.18 -15.10 -23.42
N ARG A 25 13.94 -16.21 -23.25
CA ARG A 25 13.36 -17.56 -23.20
C ARG A 25 12.44 -17.78 -22.00
N LYS A 26 12.79 -17.27 -20.80
CA LYS A 26 11.91 -17.33 -19.63
C LYS A 26 10.65 -16.48 -19.82
N PHE A 27 10.78 -15.35 -20.47
CA PHE A 27 9.66 -14.45 -20.79
C PHE A 27 8.73 -15.06 -21.85
N GLU A 28 9.27 -15.61 -22.94
CA GLU A 28 8.48 -16.31 -23.96
C GLU A 28 7.83 -17.60 -23.44
N PHE A 29 8.49 -18.34 -22.53
CA PHE A 29 7.91 -19.51 -21.89
C PHE A 29 6.76 -19.16 -20.95
N ARG A 30 6.84 -18.01 -20.28
CA ARG A 30 5.72 -17.46 -19.48
C ARG A 30 4.56 -16.99 -20.36
N ILE A 31 4.81 -16.38 -21.49
CA ILE A 31 3.77 -15.91 -22.42
C ILE A 31 3.05 -17.10 -23.09
N LYS A 32 3.75 -18.15 -23.50
CA LYS A 32 3.13 -19.34 -24.12
C LYS A 32 2.21 -20.14 -23.19
N LYS A 33 2.39 -20.04 -21.86
CA LYS A 33 1.49 -20.64 -20.85
C LYS A 33 0.34 -19.73 -20.39
N ARG A 34 0.38 -18.46 -20.71
CA ARG A 34 -0.72 -17.54 -20.44
C ARG A 34 -1.62 -17.47 -21.70
N LYS A 35 -2.64 -18.31 -21.79
CA LYS A 35 -3.90 -17.86 -22.41
C LYS A 35 -4.17 -16.52 -21.74
N ALA A 36 -4.37 -15.45 -22.51
CA ALA A 36 -4.55 -14.12 -21.99
C ALA A 36 -5.64 -14.16 -20.91
N LYS A 37 -5.23 -14.19 -19.64
CA LYS A 37 -6.12 -14.05 -18.51
C LYS A 37 -6.46 -12.56 -18.53
N VAL A 38 -7.68 -12.21 -18.83
CA VAL A 38 -8.15 -10.84 -18.61
C VAL A 38 -8.11 -10.66 -17.09
N LEU A 39 -7.13 -9.92 -16.62
CA LEU A 39 -7.01 -9.56 -15.20
C LEU A 39 -7.92 -8.36 -15.00
N ASP A 40 -8.92 -8.47 -14.12
CA ASP A 40 -9.71 -7.32 -13.65
C ASP A 40 -8.89 -6.59 -12.58
N MET A 41 -7.77 -6.01 -13.01
CA MET A 41 -6.90 -5.23 -12.14
C MET A 41 -7.49 -3.85 -11.93
N ARG A 42 -7.55 -3.41 -10.67
CA ARG A 42 -8.05 -2.10 -10.27
C ARG A 42 -7.02 -1.37 -9.44
N VAL A 43 -6.88 -0.09 -9.71
CA VAL A 43 -6.01 0.82 -8.98
C VAL A 43 -6.86 1.72 -8.10
N GLY A 44 -6.46 1.89 -6.86
CA GLY A 44 -7.02 2.89 -5.95
C GLY A 44 -5.93 3.81 -5.44
N MET A 45 -6.31 5.05 -5.14
CA MET A 45 -5.48 6.05 -4.51
C MET A 45 -6.20 6.58 -3.29
N GLY A 46 -5.49 6.66 -2.15
CA GLY A 46 -5.97 7.27 -0.92
C GLY A 46 -5.04 8.39 -0.47
N TYR A 47 -5.63 9.36 0.19
CA TYR A 47 -4.94 10.48 0.80
C TYR A 47 -5.61 10.81 2.13
N ASP A 48 -4.80 10.99 3.17
CA ASP A 48 -5.28 11.47 4.45
C ASP A 48 -4.31 12.47 5.08
N VAL A 49 -4.82 13.29 5.99
CA VAL A 49 -4.05 14.32 6.70
C VAL A 49 -4.59 14.54 8.10
N HIS A 50 -3.68 14.56 9.06
CA HIS A 50 -4.01 14.87 10.44
C HIS A 50 -3.10 15.95 11.02
N ARG A 51 -3.68 16.80 11.87
CA ARG A 51 -2.95 17.85 12.58
C ARG A 51 -2.12 17.26 13.71
N LEU A 52 -0.90 17.76 13.90
CA LEU A 52 -0.04 17.45 15.04
C LEU A 52 -0.44 18.29 16.26
N VAL A 53 -0.70 17.64 17.40
CA VAL A 53 -1.07 18.26 18.67
C VAL A 53 -0.29 17.66 19.82
N GLU A 54 -0.12 18.42 20.90
CA GLU A 54 0.48 17.93 22.15
C GLU A 54 -0.46 16.96 22.89
N GLY A 55 0.11 16.11 23.75
CA GLY A 55 -0.65 15.22 24.63
C GLY A 55 -1.27 14.00 23.97
N ARG A 56 -0.93 13.72 22.70
CA ARG A 56 -1.31 12.49 21.99
C ARG A 56 -0.07 11.71 21.61
N LYS A 57 -0.21 10.39 21.51
CA LYS A 57 0.81 9.50 20.93
C LYS A 57 0.84 9.67 19.43
N LEU A 58 2.03 9.59 18.82
CA LEU A 58 2.19 9.51 17.38
C LEU A 58 2.18 8.03 16.99
N ILE A 59 1.15 7.61 16.24
CA ILE A 59 1.02 6.25 15.72
C ILE A 59 0.99 6.31 14.21
N LEU A 60 1.87 5.55 13.55
CA LEU A 60 1.94 5.44 12.09
C LEU A 60 2.21 3.99 11.72
N GLY A 61 1.36 3.41 10.84
CA GLY A 61 1.45 2.00 10.46
C GLY A 61 1.33 1.05 11.65
N GLY A 62 0.54 1.40 12.65
CA GLY A 62 0.40 0.66 13.90
C GLY A 62 1.63 0.70 14.82
N VAL A 63 2.61 1.58 14.54
CA VAL A 63 3.83 1.76 15.34
C VAL A 63 3.74 3.04 16.15
N GLU A 64 3.88 2.94 17.47
CA GLU A 64 4.03 4.11 18.34
C GLU A 64 5.44 4.69 18.19
N ILE A 65 5.52 5.92 17.71
CA ILE A 65 6.77 6.61 17.45
C ILE A 65 7.02 7.64 18.56
N PRO A 66 8.16 7.58 19.26
CA PRO A 66 8.52 8.56 20.27
C PRO A 66 8.63 9.97 19.66
N TYR A 67 7.70 10.82 19.99
CA TYR A 67 7.65 12.21 19.54
C TYR A 67 6.83 13.05 20.52
N GLU A 68 7.11 14.36 20.60
CA GLU A 68 6.44 15.29 21.53
C GLU A 68 4.97 15.57 21.20
N LYS A 69 4.59 15.32 19.95
CA LYS A 69 3.23 15.51 19.43
C LYS A 69 2.70 14.23 18.81
N GLY A 70 1.39 14.07 18.79
CA GLY A 70 0.70 13.02 18.05
C GLY A 70 -0.39 13.59 17.17
N LEU A 71 -1.02 12.72 16.37
CA LEU A 71 -2.03 13.13 15.42
C LEU A 71 -3.40 13.27 16.07
N LEU A 72 -4.14 14.31 15.70
CA LEU A 72 -5.49 14.57 16.15
C LEU A 72 -6.50 13.87 15.25
N GLY A 73 -7.33 13.01 15.82
CA GLY A 73 -8.42 12.34 15.13
C GLY A 73 -9.35 11.61 16.08
N HIS A 74 -10.39 10.98 15.55
CA HIS A 74 -11.41 10.25 16.32
C HIS A 74 -10.87 8.89 16.79
N SER A 75 -10.16 8.17 15.93
CA SER A 75 -9.44 6.92 16.21
C SER A 75 -8.07 7.21 16.84
N ASP A 76 -7.10 6.32 16.67
CA ASP A 76 -5.69 6.56 16.96
C ASP A 76 -5.03 7.55 15.96
N ALA A 77 -5.77 7.99 14.94
CA ALA A 77 -5.37 8.94 13.90
C ALA A 77 -4.15 8.50 13.08
N ASP A 78 -4.00 7.21 12.81
CA ASP A 78 -2.95 6.67 11.96
C ASP A 78 -3.19 7.06 10.49
N VAL A 79 -2.66 8.21 10.10
CA VAL A 79 -2.82 8.80 8.77
C VAL A 79 -2.31 7.88 7.64
N LEU A 80 -1.33 7.02 7.92
CA LEU A 80 -0.81 6.06 6.94
C LEU A 80 -1.83 4.96 6.65
N LEU A 81 -2.40 4.38 7.71
CA LEU A 81 -3.40 3.32 7.56
C LEU A 81 -4.70 3.85 6.97
N HIS A 82 -5.11 5.08 7.31
CA HIS A 82 -6.28 5.71 6.70
C HIS A 82 -6.12 5.88 5.19
N ALA A 83 -4.99 6.40 4.73
CA ALA A 83 -4.72 6.52 3.30
C ALA A 83 -4.69 5.16 2.58
N ILE A 84 -4.15 4.10 3.22
CA ILE A 84 -4.16 2.75 2.67
C ILE A 84 -5.58 2.20 2.59
N MET A 85 -6.39 2.35 3.63
CA MET A 85 -7.78 1.90 3.64
C MET A 85 -8.61 2.57 2.54
N ASP A 86 -8.47 3.88 2.37
CA ASP A 86 -9.14 4.63 1.30
C ASP A 86 -8.69 4.18 -0.09
N ALA A 87 -7.40 3.90 -0.29
CA ALA A 87 -6.91 3.36 -1.54
C ALA A 87 -7.56 2.00 -1.86
N LEU A 88 -7.65 1.12 -0.88
CA LEU A 88 -8.21 -0.24 -1.02
C LEU A 88 -9.73 -0.20 -1.29
N LEU A 89 -10.47 0.56 -0.50
CA LEU A 89 -11.91 0.72 -0.68
C LEU A 89 -12.24 1.40 -2.02
N GLY A 90 -11.50 2.43 -2.38
CA GLY A 90 -11.66 3.13 -3.66
C GLY A 90 -11.39 2.23 -4.86
N ALA A 91 -10.35 1.40 -4.83
CA ALA A 91 -10.06 0.42 -5.88
C ALA A 91 -11.19 -0.59 -6.08
N ALA A 92 -11.81 -1.03 -4.97
CA ALA A 92 -12.95 -1.95 -4.99
C ALA A 92 -14.29 -1.28 -5.32
N ALA A 93 -14.33 0.05 -5.44
CA ALA A 93 -15.55 0.86 -5.57
C ALA A 93 -16.53 0.68 -4.38
N LEU A 94 -15.98 0.55 -3.16
CA LEU A 94 -16.72 0.38 -1.91
C LEU A 94 -16.86 1.67 -1.09
N GLY A 95 -16.56 2.85 -1.67
CA GLY A 95 -16.60 4.14 -1.01
C GLY A 95 -15.29 4.48 -0.28
N ASP A 96 -15.39 5.01 0.93
CA ASP A 96 -14.28 5.51 1.75
C ASP A 96 -14.41 5.07 3.21
N ILE A 97 -13.36 5.32 4.02
CA ILE A 97 -13.34 4.93 5.45
C ILE A 97 -14.45 5.62 6.26
N GLY A 98 -14.85 6.84 5.89
CA GLY A 98 -15.91 7.58 6.59
C GLY A 98 -17.28 6.93 6.46
N GLN A 99 -17.54 6.19 5.37
CA GLN A 99 -18.78 5.43 5.18
C GLN A 99 -18.79 4.14 6.01
N HIS A 100 -17.65 3.49 6.17
CA HIS A 100 -17.55 2.22 6.89
C HIS A 100 -17.32 2.41 8.40
N PHE A 101 -16.61 3.47 8.79
CA PHE A 101 -16.20 3.75 10.17
C PHE A 101 -16.48 5.21 10.53
N PRO A 102 -17.76 5.63 10.56
CA PRO A 102 -18.12 7.02 10.77
C PRO A 102 -17.60 7.53 12.13
N ASP A 103 -17.01 8.71 12.15
CA ASP A 103 -16.51 9.37 13.35
C ASP A 103 -17.62 9.81 14.32
N THR A 104 -18.87 9.78 13.88
CA THR A 104 -20.07 9.97 14.70
C THR A 104 -20.45 8.74 15.53
N ASP A 105 -19.93 7.55 15.19
CA ASP A 105 -20.21 6.32 15.93
C ASP A 105 -19.23 6.18 17.12
N PRO A 106 -19.75 6.17 18.37
CA PRO A 106 -18.92 5.99 19.57
C PRO A 106 -18.10 4.70 19.60
N ALA A 107 -18.50 3.67 18.83
CA ALA A 107 -17.80 2.39 18.75
C ALA A 107 -16.37 2.53 18.19
N TYR A 108 -16.11 3.55 17.35
CA TYR A 108 -14.80 3.78 16.75
C TYR A 108 -13.95 4.81 17.49
N LYS A 109 -14.46 5.36 18.61
CA LYS A 109 -13.70 6.34 19.41
C LYS A 109 -12.46 5.70 20.03
N GLY A 110 -11.27 6.16 19.60
CA GLY A 110 -10.00 5.59 20.05
C GLY A 110 -9.70 4.19 19.47
N ALA A 111 -10.43 3.78 18.45
CA ALA A 111 -10.19 2.49 17.79
C ALA A 111 -8.77 2.44 17.20
N SER A 112 -8.17 1.26 17.21
CA SER A 112 -6.91 0.98 16.52
C SER A 112 -7.15 0.93 15.02
N SER A 113 -6.42 1.74 14.26
CA SER A 113 -6.52 1.73 12.79
C SER A 113 -6.01 0.41 12.18
N ILE A 114 -5.19 -0.37 12.89
CA ILE A 114 -4.84 -1.75 12.48
C ILE A 114 -6.08 -2.65 12.47
N GLU A 115 -6.95 -2.55 13.47
CA GLU A 115 -8.19 -3.34 13.50
C GLU A 115 -9.18 -2.89 12.40
N LEU A 116 -9.24 -1.59 12.12
CA LEU A 116 -10.02 -1.07 11.00
C LEU A 116 -9.47 -1.57 9.66
N LEU A 117 -8.15 -1.61 9.50
CA LEU A 117 -7.48 -2.14 8.30
C LEU A 117 -7.79 -3.63 8.08
N LYS A 118 -7.77 -4.45 9.14
CA LYS A 118 -8.20 -5.86 9.06
C LYS A 118 -9.64 -5.97 8.53
N ARG A 119 -10.55 -5.14 9.05
CA ARG A 119 -11.94 -5.14 8.58
C ARG A 119 -12.06 -4.74 7.10
N VAL A 120 -11.23 -3.80 6.62
CA VAL A 120 -11.16 -3.47 5.18
C VAL A 120 -10.65 -4.66 4.37
N GLY A 121 -9.64 -5.39 4.86
CA GLY A 121 -9.18 -6.64 4.25
C GLY A 121 -10.30 -7.66 4.10
N GLU A 122 -11.06 -7.91 5.17
CA GLU A 122 -12.23 -8.80 5.14
C GLU A 122 -13.28 -8.34 4.12
N LEU A 123 -13.58 -7.03 4.05
CA LEU A 123 -14.53 -6.47 3.06
C LEU A 123 -14.06 -6.73 1.62
N LEU A 124 -12.77 -6.65 1.35
CA LEU A 124 -12.23 -6.98 0.03
C LEU A 124 -12.40 -8.47 -0.29
N GLU A 125 -12.10 -9.36 0.66
CA GLU A 125 -12.26 -10.80 0.51
C GLU A 125 -13.75 -11.18 0.31
N GLU A 126 -14.67 -10.59 1.08
CA GLU A 126 -16.13 -10.77 0.93
C GLU A 126 -16.61 -10.40 -0.49
N ASN A 127 -15.93 -9.44 -1.15
CA ASN A 127 -16.20 -9.01 -2.51
C ASN A 127 -15.31 -9.70 -3.56
N CYS A 128 -14.56 -10.74 -3.16
CA CYS A 128 -13.67 -11.54 -4.01
C CYS A 128 -12.53 -10.72 -4.63
N TYR A 129 -12.02 -9.70 -3.95
CA TYR A 129 -10.81 -8.97 -4.34
C TYR A 129 -9.59 -9.46 -3.58
N TYR A 130 -8.45 -9.47 -4.26
CA TYR A 130 -7.14 -9.78 -3.71
C TYR A 130 -6.22 -8.59 -3.87
N ILE A 131 -5.45 -8.28 -2.84
CA ILE A 131 -4.48 -7.19 -2.88
C ILE A 131 -3.21 -7.70 -3.58
N SER A 132 -2.83 -7.06 -4.69
CA SER A 132 -1.61 -7.38 -5.41
C SER A 132 -0.41 -6.67 -4.81
N ASN A 133 -0.53 -5.36 -4.54
CA ASN A 133 0.48 -4.60 -3.81
C ASN A 133 -0.08 -3.28 -3.25
N ILE A 134 0.66 -2.73 -2.30
CA ILE A 134 0.42 -1.42 -1.67
C ILE A 134 1.73 -0.63 -1.72
N ASP A 135 1.68 0.62 -2.20
CA ASP A 135 2.78 1.57 -2.15
C ASP A 135 2.31 2.86 -1.48
N ALA A 136 2.86 3.18 -0.32
CA ALA A 136 2.45 4.34 0.47
C ALA A 136 3.63 5.27 0.77
N THR A 137 3.32 6.56 0.90
CA THR A 137 4.29 7.60 1.24
C THR A 137 3.76 8.45 2.39
N VAL A 138 4.52 8.53 3.47
CA VAL A 138 4.25 9.46 4.57
C VAL A 138 5.02 10.75 4.31
N ILE A 139 4.34 11.87 4.39
CA ILE A 139 4.89 13.20 4.23
C ILE A 139 4.94 13.86 5.63
N ALA A 140 6.15 13.97 6.19
CA ALA A 140 6.36 14.48 7.54
C ALA A 140 7.73 15.15 7.67
N GLN A 141 7.77 16.38 8.17
CA GLN A 141 9.03 17.06 8.43
C GLN A 141 9.79 16.42 9.60
N ARG A 142 9.08 15.98 10.62
CA ARG A 142 9.57 15.28 11.82
C ARG A 142 8.47 14.36 12.37
N PRO A 143 8.85 13.29 13.13
CA PRO A 143 10.22 12.77 13.35
C PRO A 143 10.79 12.05 12.12
N LYS A 144 12.05 11.60 12.17
CA LYS A 144 12.64 10.74 11.14
C LYS A 144 12.02 9.34 11.21
N LEU A 145 11.42 8.88 10.11
CA LEU A 145 10.65 7.63 10.04
C LEU A 145 11.47 6.41 9.56
N ALA A 146 12.72 6.62 9.12
CA ALA A 146 13.53 5.57 8.51
C ALA A 146 13.67 4.30 9.37
N GLY A 147 13.79 4.44 10.69
CA GLY A 147 13.95 3.31 11.62
C GLY A 147 12.67 2.53 11.90
N TYR A 148 11.50 3.04 11.51
CA TYR A 148 10.20 2.45 11.82
C TYR A 148 9.51 1.80 10.62
N ARG A 149 9.97 2.09 9.38
CA ARG A 149 9.30 1.66 8.14
C ARG A 149 9.15 0.15 8.02
N GLU A 150 10.15 -0.62 8.41
CA GLU A 150 10.09 -2.08 8.33
C GLU A 150 9.03 -2.67 9.27
N GLN A 151 8.89 -2.10 10.48
CA GLN A 151 7.84 -2.51 11.41
C GLN A 151 6.45 -2.11 10.91
N MET A 152 6.29 -0.91 10.32
CA MET A 152 5.04 -0.49 9.69
C MET A 152 4.64 -1.45 8.57
N ARG A 153 5.60 -1.82 7.70
CA ARG A 153 5.39 -2.80 6.62
C ARG A 153 4.93 -4.14 7.16
N ALA A 154 5.61 -4.63 8.20
CA ALA A 154 5.28 -5.92 8.81
C ALA A 154 3.86 -5.92 9.41
N ASN A 155 3.49 -4.86 10.14
CA ASN A 155 2.16 -4.72 10.73
C ASN A 155 1.05 -4.71 9.66
N ILE A 156 1.28 -3.99 8.55
CA ILE A 156 0.30 -3.90 7.45
C ILE A 156 0.20 -5.25 6.72
N ALA A 157 1.34 -5.88 6.42
CA ALA A 157 1.37 -7.18 5.78
C ALA A 157 0.66 -8.25 6.63
N GLU A 158 0.91 -8.28 7.95
CA GLU A 158 0.23 -9.17 8.88
C GLU A 158 -1.28 -8.90 8.94
N ALA A 159 -1.69 -7.63 9.05
CA ALA A 159 -3.10 -7.26 9.15
C ALA A 159 -3.93 -7.62 7.92
N LEU A 160 -3.30 -7.63 6.74
CA LEU A 160 -3.94 -7.92 5.45
C LEU A 160 -3.57 -9.29 4.88
N HIS A 161 -2.87 -10.14 5.63
CA HIS A 161 -2.39 -11.46 5.19
C HIS A 161 -1.58 -11.42 3.90
N LEU A 162 -0.67 -10.42 3.78
CA LEU A 162 0.19 -10.18 2.62
C LEU A 162 1.63 -10.62 2.90
N GLU A 163 2.36 -10.90 1.83
CA GLU A 163 3.82 -11.03 1.89
C GLU A 163 4.49 -9.64 2.00
N LEU A 164 5.65 -9.57 2.65
CA LEU A 164 6.35 -8.27 2.86
C LEU A 164 6.70 -7.55 1.56
N ASP A 165 6.95 -8.24 0.47
CA ASP A 165 7.27 -7.65 -0.84
C ASP A 165 6.06 -7.03 -1.54
N GLN A 166 4.83 -7.28 -1.06
CA GLN A 166 3.61 -6.65 -1.54
C GLN A 166 3.35 -5.27 -0.89
N VAL A 167 4.07 -4.93 0.19
CA VAL A 167 3.88 -3.66 0.91
C VAL A 167 5.16 -2.84 0.87
N ASN A 168 5.07 -1.62 0.36
CA ASN A 168 6.18 -0.66 0.38
C ASN A 168 5.77 0.63 1.09
N ILE A 169 6.66 1.14 1.97
CA ILE A 169 6.46 2.41 2.68
C ILE A 169 7.66 3.31 2.45
N LYS A 170 7.38 4.50 1.96
CA LYS A 170 8.31 5.60 1.77
C LYS A 170 8.00 6.72 2.76
N ALA A 171 8.99 7.54 3.05
CA ALA A 171 8.81 8.77 3.81
C ALA A 171 9.59 9.89 3.15
N THR A 172 9.01 11.08 3.11
CA THR A 172 9.63 12.28 2.56
C THR A 172 9.32 13.49 3.43
N THR A 173 10.11 14.55 3.25
CA THR A 173 9.82 15.88 3.77
C THR A 173 9.31 16.76 2.64
N GLU A 174 8.73 17.91 2.96
CA GLU A 174 8.43 18.97 1.99
C GLU A 174 9.40 20.14 2.10
N GLU A 175 10.58 19.89 2.64
CA GLU A 175 11.70 20.86 2.72
C GLU A 175 11.29 22.20 3.37
N GLY A 176 10.43 22.14 4.37
CA GLY A 176 9.91 23.31 5.07
C GLY A 176 8.71 24.00 4.41
N LEU A 177 8.20 23.47 3.30
CA LEU A 177 7.06 24.02 2.59
C LEU A 177 5.73 23.44 3.09
N GLY A 178 4.69 24.26 3.06
CA GLY A 178 3.33 23.82 3.43
C GLY A 178 3.18 23.41 4.89
N PHE A 179 2.01 22.89 5.26
CA PHE A 179 1.65 22.52 6.63
C PHE A 179 2.45 21.32 7.15
N THR A 180 2.87 20.41 6.29
CA THR A 180 3.72 19.28 6.67
C THR A 180 5.16 19.74 6.89
N GLY A 181 5.65 20.64 6.02
CA GLY A 181 6.99 21.23 6.13
C GLY A 181 7.16 22.14 7.34
N THR A 182 6.10 22.84 7.77
CA THR A 182 6.11 23.64 9.01
C THR A 182 5.85 22.81 10.27
N GLY A 183 5.51 21.51 10.11
CA GLY A 183 5.24 20.63 11.26
C GLY A 183 3.90 20.85 11.93
N GLU A 184 2.91 21.37 11.20
CA GLU A 184 1.54 21.54 11.66
C GLU A 184 0.73 20.24 11.56
N GLY A 185 1.13 19.35 10.66
CA GLY A 185 0.47 18.07 10.41
C GLY A 185 1.36 17.08 9.72
N ILE A 186 0.85 15.87 9.57
CA ILE A 186 1.40 14.80 8.74
C ILE A 186 0.34 14.40 7.74
N SER A 187 0.73 14.18 6.48
CA SER A 187 -0.13 13.59 5.47
C SER A 187 0.43 12.27 4.97
N SER A 188 -0.43 11.46 4.36
CA SER A 188 -0.03 10.24 3.70
C SER A 188 -0.78 10.05 2.39
N GLN A 189 -0.10 9.45 1.43
CA GLN A 189 -0.68 9.01 0.17
C GLN A 189 -0.41 7.52 0.01
N ALA A 190 -1.41 6.81 -0.49
CA ALA A 190 -1.28 5.39 -0.83
C ALA A 190 -1.83 5.11 -2.22
N VAL A 191 -1.18 4.19 -2.92
CA VAL A 191 -1.70 3.60 -4.16
C VAL A 191 -1.71 2.10 -3.94
N CYS A 192 -2.79 1.45 -4.33
CA CYS A 192 -2.88 0.00 -4.29
C CYS A 192 -3.31 -0.56 -5.66
N LEU A 193 -2.92 -1.79 -5.89
CA LEU A 193 -3.42 -2.62 -6.97
C LEU A 193 -4.16 -3.80 -6.35
N ILE A 194 -5.42 -3.98 -6.75
CA ILE A 194 -6.21 -5.16 -6.40
C ILE A 194 -6.60 -5.92 -7.67
N ASP A 195 -6.87 -7.19 -7.52
CA ASP A 195 -7.22 -8.11 -8.60
C ASP A 195 -8.47 -8.89 -8.21
N LYS A 196 -9.31 -9.19 -9.19
CA LYS A 196 -10.44 -10.09 -9.04
C LYS A 196 -10.22 -11.31 -9.92
N PRO A 197 -10.07 -12.52 -9.35
CA PRO A 197 -9.87 -13.70 -10.17
C PRO A 197 -11.12 -13.95 -11.02
N GLU A 198 -10.93 -14.10 -12.33
CA GLU A 198 -11.96 -14.65 -13.19
C GLU A 198 -12.13 -16.13 -12.85
N PHE A 199 -13.30 -16.49 -12.30
CA PHE A 199 -13.69 -17.88 -12.23
C PHE A 199 -14.04 -18.37 -13.64
N TYR A 200 -13.18 -19.19 -14.24
CA TYR A 200 -13.56 -19.96 -15.41
C TYR A 200 -14.71 -20.89 -14.99
N MET A 201 -15.90 -20.60 -15.45
CA MET A 201 -17.03 -21.53 -15.47
C MET A 201 -16.77 -22.60 -16.55
N ASP A 202 -15.71 -23.40 -16.39
CA ASP A 202 -15.70 -24.71 -17.02
C ASP A 202 -16.48 -25.64 -16.08
N GLY A 203 -17.69 -25.95 -16.33
CA GLY A 203 -18.71 -26.68 -15.57
C GLY A 203 -18.31 -27.72 -14.51
N THR A 204 -17.11 -27.65 -13.91
CA THR A 204 -16.56 -28.70 -13.04
C THR A 204 -15.99 -28.22 -11.70
N ILE A 205 -15.89 -26.92 -11.40
CA ILE A 205 -15.46 -26.49 -10.08
C ILE A 205 -16.53 -25.56 -9.48
N GLY A 206 -17.41 -26.14 -8.69
CA GLY A 206 -18.33 -25.40 -7.84
C GLY A 206 -17.56 -24.58 -6.83
N CYS A 207 -17.93 -23.32 -6.66
CA CYS A 207 -17.46 -22.45 -5.60
C CYS A 207 -17.83 -23.09 -4.24
N GLY A 208 -16.89 -23.82 -3.66
CA GLY A 208 -17.05 -24.41 -2.33
C GLY A 208 -16.74 -23.35 -1.28
N GLY A 209 -17.70 -22.46 -1.00
CA GLY A 209 -17.54 -21.56 0.15
C GLY A 209 -18.25 -20.22 0.12
N CYS A 210 -18.70 -19.71 -1.02
CA CYS A 210 -19.44 -18.44 -1.04
C CYS A 210 -20.94 -18.67 -0.90
N GLY A 211 -21.49 -18.60 0.29
CA GLY A 211 -22.92 -18.74 0.59
C GLY A 211 -23.79 -17.55 0.16
N GLY A 212 -23.48 -16.82 -0.91
CA GLY A 212 -24.14 -15.57 -1.22
C GLY A 212 -24.42 -15.19 -2.68
N CYS A 213 -23.98 -15.93 -3.68
CA CYS A 213 -24.34 -15.60 -5.07
C CYS A 213 -25.77 -16.09 -5.38
N LYS A 214 -26.75 -15.24 -5.14
CA LYS A 214 -28.09 -15.37 -5.73
C LYS A 214 -28.12 -14.54 -7.01
N ASN A 215 -28.49 -15.19 -8.11
CA ASN A 215 -28.80 -14.60 -9.42
C ASN A 215 -29.70 -13.39 -9.35
#